data_71d52b6630ed964f941f0ab118e49a2e
#
_entry.id   71d52b6630ed964f941f0ab118e49a2e
#
_cell.length_a   1.000
_cell.length_b   1.000
_cell.length_c   1.000
_cell.angle_alpha   90.00
_cell.angle_beta   90.00
_cell.angle_gamma   90.00
#
_symmetry.space_group_name_H-M   'P 1'
#
loop_
_entity.id
_entity.type
_entity.pdbx_description
1 polymer ?
#
loop_
_entity_poly.entity_id
_entity_poly.type
_entity_poly.pdbx_seq_one_letter_code
_entity_poly.pdbx_strand_id
1 'polypeptide(L)'
;YGSAKPRAMRQPPRTSQPTVNNRPIPMQQDGPEYLLVDGYNIIFAWEELKAVSRESLEHARQCLMDILANYHGFHPCELILVFDAYKVAGNVGATEEYHGIHIVYTREAETADNYIEKTIYKIAKDHRVRVATSDALEQMIILGSGALRVSAAELHTQVQAAKVEIDAILRRNNARPDGASSVGAAMRRAMEKDDQA
;
A
#
# COMPACT_ATOMS: atom_id res chain seq x y z
N TYR A 1 -22.67 80.06 -27.86
CA TYR A 1 -22.20 79.53 -26.59
C TYR A 1 -22.67 78.06 -26.49
N GLY A 2 -21.77 77.12 -26.85
CA GLY A 2 -22.08 75.70 -26.81
C GLY A 2 -21.40 75.06 -25.61
N SER A 3 -22.16 74.58 -24.69
CA SER A 3 -21.71 73.87 -23.49
C SER A 3 -21.45 72.41 -23.82
N ALA A 4 -20.20 71.98 -23.85
CA ALA A 4 -19.84 70.57 -24.04
C ALA A 4 -20.02 69.81 -22.70
N LYS A 5 -20.82 68.73 -22.74
CA LYS A 5 -20.95 67.79 -21.62
C LYS A 5 -19.72 66.88 -21.51
N PRO A 6 -19.20 66.58 -20.33
CA PRO A 6 -18.08 65.69 -20.15
C PRO A 6 -18.49 64.23 -20.45
N ARG A 7 -17.66 63.57 -21.23
CA ARG A 7 -17.76 62.17 -21.65
C ARG A 7 -17.42 61.26 -20.49
N ALA A 8 -18.36 60.45 -20.05
CA ALA A 8 -18.18 59.48 -18.98
C ALA A 8 -17.09 58.44 -19.39
N MET A 9 -16.08 58.28 -18.52
CA MET A 9 -15.05 57.26 -18.66
C MET A 9 -15.70 55.85 -18.50
N ARG A 10 -15.57 55.02 -19.53
CA ARG A 10 -15.93 53.62 -19.48
C ARG A 10 -14.91 52.89 -18.59
N GLN A 11 -15.39 52.26 -17.54
CA GLN A 11 -14.56 51.34 -16.75
C GLN A 11 -14.21 50.10 -17.58
N PRO A 12 -12.98 49.54 -17.44
CA PRO A 12 -12.61 48.32 -18.12
C PRO A 12 -13.41 47.13 -17.55
N PRO A 13 -13.67 46.08 -18.37
CA PRO A 13 -14.42 44.89 -17.92
C PRO A 13 -13.64 44.19 -16.81
N ARG A 14 -14.35 43.86 -15.71
CA ARG A 14 -13.83 43.01 -14.64
C ARG A 14 -13.50 41.65 -15.23
N THR A 15 -12.22 41.31 -15.23
CA THR A 15 -11.74 39.95 -15.49
C THR A 15 -12.30 39.02 -14.40
N SER A 16 -13.22 38.16 -14.82
CA SER A 16 -13.69 37.05 -13.99
C SER A 16 -12.52 36.10 -13.73
N GLN A 17 -12.09 36.03 -12.47
CA GLN A 17 -11.15 35.00 -12.02
C GLN A 17 -11.78 33.62 -12.25
N PRO A 18 -11.03 32.62 -12.72
CA PRO A 18 -11.54 31.26 -12.80
C PRO A 18 -11.86 30.78 -11.39
N THR A 19 -13.14 30.53 -11.12
CA THR A 19 -13.58 29.83 -9.91
C THR A 19 -13.02 28.42 -9.97
N VAL A 20 -11.98 28.16 -9.18
CA VAL A 20 -11.54 26.81 -8.88
C VAL A 20 -12.71 26.11 -8.19
N ASN A 21 -13.37 25.22 -8.91
CA ASN A 21 -14.41 24.36 -8.38
C ASN A 21 -13.77 23.40 -7.36
N ASN A 22 -13.65 23.86 -6.14
CA ASN A 22 -13.23 23.06 -4.99
C ASN A 22 -14.45 22.23 -4.54
N ARG A 23 -14.92 21.30 -5.42
CA ARG A 23 -15.84 20.27 -4.98
C ARG A 23 -15.07 19.32 -4.10
N PRO A 24 -15.47 19.10 -2.84
CA PRO A 24 -14.89 18.01 -2.05
C PRO A 24 -15.11 16.71 -2.82
N ILE A 25 -14.05 15.99 -3.10
CA ILE A 25 -14.14 14.63 -3.63
C ILE A 25 -14.93 13.84 -2.59
N PRO A 26 -16.04 13.16 -2.95
CA PRO A 26 -16.80 12.36 -1.99
C PRO A 26 -15.88 11.23 -1.49
N MET A 27 -15.39 11.38 -0.26
CA MET A 27 -14.57 10.35 0.41
C MET A 27 -15.48 9.33 1.11
N GLN A 28 -16.27 8.61 0.33
CA GLN A 28 -16.96 7.41 0.80
C GLN A 28 -16.96 6.39 -0.35
N GLN A 29 -15.82 5.71 -0.46
CA GLN A 29 -15.76 4.46 -1.19
C GLN A 29 -15.84 3.37 -0.12
N ASP A 30 -17.01 2.75 0.03
CA ASP A 30 -17.32 1.71 1.03
C ASP A 30 -16.71 0.34 0.66
N GLY A 31 -15.58 0.32 -0.02
CA GLY A 31 -14.89 -0.90 -0.44
C GLY A 31 -13.52 -1.05 0.23
N PRO A 32 -12.89 -2.23 0.10
CA PRO A 32 -11.54 -2.43 0.58
C PRO A 32 -10.57 -1.43 -0.06
N GLU A 33 -9.59 -0.99 0.71
CA GLU A 33 -8.48 -0.20 0.20
C GLU A 33 -7.48 -1.11 -0.51
N TYR A 34 -7.02 -0.71 -1.69
CA TYR A 34 -5.99 -1.42 -2.44
C TYR A 34 -4.65 -0.73 -2.27
N LEU A 35 -3.60 -1.52 -2.04
CA LEU A 35 -2.21 -1.09 -2.07
C LEU A 35 -1.46 -1.85 -3.16
N LEU A 36 -1.14 -1.16 -4.25
CA LEU A 36 -0.29 -1.66 -5.32
C LEU A 36 1.16 -1.28 -5.02
N VAL A 37 2.08 -2.24 -5.17
CA VAL A 37 3.50 -2.04 -4.86
C VAL A 37 4.34 -2.47 -6.04
N ASP A 38 5.16 -1.57 -6.59
CA ASP A 38 6.22 -1.94 -7.53
C ASP A 38 7.38 -2.59 -6.75
N GLY A 39 7.50 -3.92 -6.87
CA GLY A 39 8.42 -4.69 -6.06
C GLY A 39 9.89 -4.32 -6.27
N TYR A 40 10.33 -4.17 -7.52
CA TYR A 40 11.73 -3.83 -7.77
C TYR A 40 12.06 -2.38 -7.45
N ASN A 41 11.13 -1.47 -7.64
CA ASN A 41 11.28 -0.10 -7.21
C ASN A 41 11.53 -0.01 -5.70
N ILE A 42 10.75 -0.75 -4.91
CA ILE A 42 10.91 -0.81 -3.45
C ILE A 42 12.20 -1.52 -3.06
N ILE A 43 12.54 -2.68 -3.66
CA ILE A 43 13.80 -3.40 -3.38
C ILE A 43 15.02 -2.48 -3.57
N PHE A 44 15.05 -1.70 -4.65
CA PHE A 44 16.19 -0.83 -4.93
C PHE A 44 16.16 0.49 -4.16
N ALA A 45 15.02 0.88 -3.62
CA ALA A 45 14.89 2.09 -2.79
C ALA A 45 15.23 1.85 -1.31
N TRP A 46 15.00 0.64 -0.79
CA TRP A 46 15.31 0.31 0.61
C TRP A 46 16.72 -0.26 0.73
N GLU A 47 17.60 0.40 1.49
CA GLU A 47 19.02 0.04 1.55
C GLU A 47 19.26 -1.40 2.02
N GLU A 48 18.47 -1.92 2.95
CA GLU A 48 18.55 -3.30 3.42
C GLU A 48 18.24 -4.32 2.32
N LEU A 49 17.18 -4.08 1.54
CA LEU A 49 16.80 -4.97 0.42
C LEU A 49 17.74 -4.82 -0.77
N LYS A 50 18.22 -3.61 -1.02
CA LYS A 50 19.22 -3.32 -2.04
C LYS A 50 20.55 -4.04 -1.74
N ALA A 51 20.95 -4.13 -0.48
CA ALA A 51 22.13 -4.91 -0.09
C ALA A 51 21.92 -6.41 -0.40
N VAL A 52 20.78 -6.99 -0.02
CA VAL A 52 20.42 -8.39 -0.32
C VAL A 52 20.36 -8.65 -1.83
N SER A 53 19.82 -7.70 -2.61
CA SER A 53 19.66 -7.86 -4.07
C SER A 53 20.99 -7.95 -4.82
N ARG A 54 22.09 -7.46 -4.26
CA ARG A 54 23.45 -7.60 -4.84
C ARG A 54 23.95 -9.04 -4.79
N GLU A 55 23.49 -9.82 -3.82
CA GLU A 55 23.84 -11.22 -3.67
C GLU A 55 22.84 -12.13 -4.38
N SER A 56 21.54 -11.87 -4.17
CA SER A 56 20.45 -12.62 -4.76
C SER A 56 19.19 -11.76 -4.90
N LEU A 57 18.77 -11.52 -6.13
CA LEU A 57 17.53 -10.81 -6.42
C LEU A 57 16.30 -11.63 -5.99
N GLU A 58 16.38 -12.96 -6.07
CA GLU A 58 15.33 -13.86 -5.59
C GLU A 58 15.16 -13.76 -4.07
N HIS A 59 16.26 -13.76 -3.34
CA HIS A 59 16.22 -13.58 -1.88
C HIS A 59 15.66 -12.19 -1.51
N ALA A 60 16.02 -11.13 -2.23
CA ALA A 60 15.47 -9.81 -2.00
C ALA A 60 13.95 -9.76 -2.23
N ARG A 61 13.44 -10.45 -3.27
CA ARG A 61 11.99 -10.61 -3.50
C ARG A 61 11.32 -11.30 -2.31
N GLN A 62 11.89 -12.42 -1.86
CA GLN A 62 11.35 -13.17 -0.72
C GLN A 62 11.30 -12.30 0.54
N CYS A 63 12.38 -11.59 0.85
CA CYS A 63 12.40 -10.66 1.98
C CYS A 63 11.31 -9.59 1.88
N LEU A 64 11.10 -9.00 0.69
CA LEU A 64 10.04 -8.00 0.50
C LEU A 64 8.65 -8.62 0.67
N MET A 65 8.42 -9.82 0.15
CA MET A 65 7.16 -10.54 0.31
C MET A 65 6.85 -10.78 1.79
N ASP A 66 7.83 -11.25 2.57
CA ASP A 66 7.69 -11.49 4.02
C ASP A 66 7.37 -10.19 4.78
N ILE A 67 8.07 -9.11 4.47
CA ILE A 67 7.86 -7.80 5.09
C ILE A 67 6.44 -7.30 4.81
N LEU A 68 5.98 -7.36 3.56
CA LEU A 68 4.67 -6.86 3.17
C LEU A 68 3.53 -7.77 3.65
N ALA A 69 3.73 -9.07 3.73
CA ALA A 69 2.76 -9.99 4.33
C ALA A 69 2.56 -9.70 5.83
N ASN A 70 3.65 -9.46 6.56
CA ASN A 70 3.57 -9.03 7.96
C ASN A 70 2.85 -7.67 8.11
N TYR A 71 3.14 -6.71 7.24
CA TYR A 71 2.47 -5.42 7.21
C TYR A 71 0.97 -5.57 6.94
N HIS A 72 0.59 -6.38 5.96
CA HIS A 72 -0.81 -6.69 5.61
C HIS A 72 -1.58 -7.28 6.79
N GLY A 73 -0.98 -8.16 7.57
CA GLY A 73 -1.61 -8.73 8.77
C GLY A 73 -2.01 -7.69 9.82
N PHE A 74 -1.41 -6.50 9.77
CA PHE A 74 -1.68 -5.36 10.68
C PHE A 74 -2.56 -4.28 10.05
N HIS A 75 -2.48 -4.11 8.74
CA HIS A 75 -3.22 -3.11 7.98
C HIS A 75 -4.11 -3.80 6.95
N PRO A 76 -5.40 -4.04 7.26
CA PRO A 76 -6.33 -4.68 6.34
C PRO A 76 -6.47 -3.86 5.05
N CYS A 77 -5.91 -4.36 3.96
CA CYS A 77 -6.03 -3.81 2.62
C CYS A 77 -5.82 -4.93 1.60
N GLU A 78 -6.31 -4.79 0.39
CA GLU A 78 -5.95 -5.69 -0.71
C GLU A 78 -4.56 -5.29 -1.23
N LEU A 79 -3.53 -6.05 -0.82
CA LEU A 79 -2.15 -5.77 -1.20
C LEU A 79 -1.75 -6.58 -2.42
N ILE A 80 -1.32 -5.90 -3.48
CA ILE A 80 -0.85 -6.48 -4.74
C ILE A 80 0.60 -6.04 -4.98
N LEU A 81 1.51 -7.00 -4.88
CA LEU A 81 2.93 -6.80 -5.14
C LEU A 81 3.26 -7.24 -6.56
N VAL A 82 3.79 -6.34 -7.38
CA VAL A 82 4.04 -6.56 -8.81
C VAL A 82 5.54 -6.64 -9.07
N PHE A 83 5.96 -7.69 -9.80
CA PHE A 83 7.33 -7.87 -10.26
C PHE A 83 7.39 -7.98 -11.78
N ASP A 84 8.35 -7.30 -12.39
CA ASP A 84 8.65 -7.47 -13.81
C ASP A 84 9.13 -8.89 -14.12
N ALA A 85 8.47 -9.53 -15.07
CA ALA A 85 8.77 -10.91 -15.46
C ALA A 85 10.18 -11.10 -16.04
N TYR A 86 10.73 -10.12 -16.75
CA TYR A 86 12.06 -10.25 -17.38
C TYR A 86 13.20 -10.43 -16.37
N LYS A 87 12.93 -10.16 -15.09
CA LYS A 87 13.86 -10.39 -13.97
C LYS A 87 13.58 -11.70 -13.22
N VAL A 88 12.60 -12.50 -13.66
CA VAL A 88 12.14 -13.71 -12.96
C VAL A 88 12.14 -14.90 -13.90
N ALA A 89 13.06 -15.82 -13.74
CA ALA A 89 13.06 -17.05 -14.52
C ALA A 89 11.87 -17.95 -14.14
N GLY A 90 11.07 -18.32 -15.12
CA GLY A 90 10.04 -19.37 -14.99
C GLY A 90 8.65 -18.94 -14.53
N ASN A 91 8.45 -17.70 -14.06
CA ASN A 91 7.15 -17.27 -13.51
C ASN A 91 6.44 -16.19 -14.36
N VAL A 92 6.68 -16.16 -15.64
CA VAL A 92 6.11 -15.15 -16.55
C VAL A 92 4.58 -15.22 -16.59
N GLY A 93 3.92 -14.12 -16.25
CA GLY A 93 2.46 -14.01 -16.27
C GLY A 93 1.75 -14.77 -15.15
N ALA A 94 2.48 -15.19 -14.11
CA ALA A 94 1.90 -15.89 -12.96
C ALA A 94 1.32 -14.91 -11.94
N THR A 95 0.26 -15.35 -11.29
CA THR A 95 -0.29 -14.69 -10.09
C THR A 95 -0.37 -15.75 -9.00
N GLU A 96 0.13 -15.44 -7.82
CA GLU A 96 0.10 -16.32 -6.66
C GLU A 96 -0.36 -15.56 -5.42
N GLU A 97 -0.87 -16.28 -4.44
CA GLU A 97 -1.21 -15.74 -3.12
C GLU A 97 -0.12 -16.13 -2.12
N TYR A 98 0.38 -15.16 -1.38
CA TYR A 98 1.43 -15.35 -0.38
C TYR A 98 1.02 -14.71 0.94
N HIS A 99 0.65 -15.52 1.94
CA HIS A 99 0.24 -15.06 3.28
C HIS A 99 -0.78 -13.92 3.28
N GLY A 100 -1.78 -14.03 2.40
CA GLY A 100 -2.86 -13.04 2.27
C GLY A 100 -2.56 -11.86 1.35
N ILE A 101 -1.38 -11.77 0.75
CA ILE A 101 -1.06 -10.77 -0.29
C ILE A 101 -1.01 -11.42 -1.67
N HIS A 102 -1.34 -10.65 -2.70
CA HIS A 102 -1.28 -11.11 -4.10
C HIS A 102 0.06 -10.73 -4.72
N ILE A 103 0.77 -11.72 -5.26
CA ILE A 103 2.02 -11.52 -5.99
C ILE A 103 1.72 -11.68 -7.48
N VAL A 104 2.12 -10.70 -8.26
CA VAL A 104 1.94 -10.70 -9.71
C VAL A 104 3.31 -10.62 -10.39
N TYR A 105 3.59 -11.59 -11.25
CA TYR A 105 4.71 -11.55 -12.19
C TYR A 105 4.14 -11.15 -13.56
N THR A 106 4.58 -10.03 -14.09
CA THR A 106 4.04 -9.50 -15.36
C THR A 106 4.33 -10.44 -16.53
N ARG A 107 3.67 -10.24 -17.66
CA ARG A 107 3.98 -10.98 -18.90
C ARG A 107 5.27 -10.45 -19.51
N GLU A 108 5.90 -11.24 -20.38
CA GLU A 108 7.20 -10.95 -20.99
C GLU A 108 7.30 -9.57 -21.68
N ALA A 109 6.19 -9.07 -22.23
CA ALA A 109 6.10 -7.77 -22.89
C ALA A 109 5.42 -6.69 -22.03
N GLU A 110 5.18 -6.95 -20.75
CA GLU A 110 4.48 -6.06 -19.83
C GLU A 110 5.39 -5.66 -18.68
N THR A 111 5.53 -4.35 -18.42
CA THR A 111 6.25 -3.84 -17.25
C THR A 111 5.34 -3.79 -16.04
N ALA A 112 5.93 -3.70 -14.82
CA ALA A 112 5.18 -3.49 -13.58
C ALA A 112 4.36 -2.20 -13.67
N ASP A 113 4.94 -1.10 -14.18
CA ASP A 113 4.27 0.18 -14.38
C ASP A 113 2.99 0.04 -15.22
N ASN A 114 3.11 -0.63 -16.38
CA ASN A 114 1.95 -0.86 -17.25
C ASN A 114 0.86 -1.71 -16.59
N TYR A 115 1.24 -2.71 -15.81
CA TYR A 115 0.30 -3.53 -15.06
C TYR A 115 -0.42 -2.71 -13.96
N ILE A 116 0.35 -1.93 -13.20
CA ILE A 116 -0.16 -1.05 -12.13
C ILE A 116 -1.12 -0.03 -12.72
N GLU A 117 -0.75 0.67 -13.80
CA GLU A 117 -1.60 1.65 -14.47
C GLU A 117 -2.94 1.03 -14.90
N LYS A 118 -2.90 -0.10 -15.63
CA LYS A 118 -4.12 -0.81 -16.06
C LYS A 118 -5.00 -1.23 -14.89
N THR A 119 -4.38 -1.65 -13.78
CA THR A 119 -5.10 -2.06 -12.58
C THR A 119 -5.78 -0.87 -11.91
N ILE A 120 -5.08 0.26 -11.77
CA ILE A 120 -5.66 1.51 -11.24
C ILE A 120 -6.90 1.90 -12.05
N TYR A 121 -6.81 1.94 -13.37
CA TYR A 121 -7.96 2.32 -14.24
C TYR A 121 -9.19 1.43 -14.03
N LYS A 122 -9.00 0.17 -13.65
CA LYS A 122 -10.10 -0.76 -13.39
C LYS A 122 -10.75 -0.55 -12.04
N ILE A 123 -9.95 -0.28 -11.00
CA ILE A 123 -10.42 -0.34 -9.60
C ILE A 123 -10.59 1.03 -8.93
N ALA A 124 -9.91 2.09 -9.38
CA ALA A 124 -9.94 3.40 -8.73
C ALA A 124 -11.29 4.11 -8.78
N LYS A 125 -12.22 3.66 -9.62
CA LYS A 125 -13.60 4.20 -9.69
C LYS A 125 -14.43 3.81 -8.48
N ASP A 126 -14.20 2.58 -7.98
CA ASP A 126 -15.02 1.94 -6.97
C ASP A 126 -14.29 1.77 -5.63
N HIS A 127 -12.95 1.88 -5.63
CA HIS A 127 -12.12 1.61 -4.47
C HIS A 127 -11.06 2.68 -4.24
N ARG A 128 -10.65 2.82 -3.00
CA ARG A 128 -9.48 3.62 -2.64
C ARG A 128 -8.22 2.87 -3.06
N VAL A 129 -7.40 3.49 -3.89
CA VAL A 129 -6.17 2.89 -4.40
C VAL A 129 -4.97 3.70 -3.96
N ARG A 130 -4.01 3.04 -3.34
CA ARG A 130 -2.67 3.58 -3.06
C ARG A 130 -1.64 2.85 -3.91
N VAL A 131 -0.64 3.56 -4.37
CA VAL A 131 0.46 3.00 -5.17
C VAL A 131 1.79 3.39 -4.57
N ALA A 132 2.58 2.37 -4.22
CA ALA A 132 3.91 2.54 -3.66
C ALA A 132 4.97 2.36 -4.76
N THR A 133 5.63 3.45 -5.10
CA THR A 133 6.72 3.50 -6.08
C THR A 133 7.71 4.61 -5.73
N SER A 134 8.96 4.46 -6.18
CA SER A 134 9.97 5.51 -6.14
C SER A 134 10.12 6.24 -7.48
N ASP A 135 9.48 5.78 -8.55
CA ASP A 135 9.59 6.38 -9.87
C ASP A 135 8.79 7.69 -9.97
N ALA A 136 9.47 8.75 -10.46
CA ALA A 136 8.87 10.07 -10.63
C ALA A 136 7.85 10.13 -11.78
N LEU A 137 8.01 9.31 -12.83
CA LEU A 137 7.09 9.25 -13.98
C LEU A 137 5.78 8.57 -13.61
N GLU A 138 5.83 7.44 -12.87
CA GLU A 138 4.64 6.78 -12.32
C GLU A 138 3.83 7.72 -11.44
N GLN A 139 4.49 8.62 -10.69
CA GLN A 139 3.83 9.59 -9.83
C GLN A 139 2.88 10.52 -10.60
N MET A 140 3.22 10.91 -11.81
CA MET A 140 2.36 11.77 -12.64
C MET A 140 1.13 11.01 -13.15
N ILE A 141 1.27 9.74 -13.50
CA ILE A 141 0.18 8.87 -13.96
C ILE A 141 -0.80 8.61 -12.81
N ILE A 142 -0.29 8.33 -11.63
CA ILE A 142 -1.09 8.09 -10.41
C ILE A 142 -1.98 9.29 -10.09
N LEU A 143 -1.44 10.51 -10.12
CA LEU A 143 -2.18 11.74 -9.83
C LEU A 143 -3.33 11.97 -10.82
N GLY A 144 -3.20 11.56 -12.08
CA GLY A 144 -4.24 11.68 -13.12
C GLY A 144 -5.36 10.64 -13.01
N SER A 145 -5.10 9.51 -12.34
CA SER A 145 -6.01 8.36 -12.29
C SER A 145 -6.91 8.31 -11.05
N GLY A 146 -6.72 9.20 -10.07
CA GLY A 146 -7.47 9.22 -8.81
C GLY A 146 -6.89 8.31 -7.71
N ALA A 147 -5.76 7.64 -7.96
CA ALA A 147 -5.04 6.90 -6.94
C ALA A 147 -4.15 7.82 -6.09
N LEU A 148 -3.84 7.39 -4.88
CA LEU A 148 -2.95 8.09 -3.95
C LEU A 148 -1.54 7.51 -4.06
N ARG A 149 -0.56 8.38 -4.23
CA ARG A 149 0.84 7.99 -4.21
C ARG A 149 1.35 7.75 -2.80
N VAL A 150 2.13 6.69 -2.63
CA VAL A 150 2.96 6.43 -1.45
C VAL A 150 4.42 6.33 -1.92
N SER A 151 5.32 7.14 -1.40
CA SER A 151 6.74 7.01 -1.71
C SER A 151 7.34 5.76 -1.05
N ALA A 152 8.45 5.25 -1.59
CA ALA A 152 9.16 4.13 -0.97
C ALA A 152 9.57 4.41 0.48
N ALA A 153 9.94 5.66 0.80
CA ALA A 153 10.29 6.08 2.16
C ALA A 153 9.06 6.10 3.09
N GLU A 154 7.90 6.57 2.61
CA GLU A 154 6.64 6.56 3.37
C GLU A 154 6.19 5.12 3.64
N LEU A 155 6.22 4.24 2.64
CA LEU A 155 5.91 2.83 2.83
C LEU A 155 6.87 2.18 3.85
N HIS A 156 8.17 2.45 3.75
CA HIS A 156 9.15 1.96 4.71
C HIS A 156 8.82 2.39 6.14
N THR A 157 8.49 3.67 6.34
CA THR A 157 8.09 4.19 7.65
C THR A 157 6.85 3.48 8.20
N GLN A 158 5.83 3.25 7.36
CA GLN A 158 4.61 2.55 7.74
C GLN A 158 4.90 1.09 8.14
N VAL A 159 5.72 0.39 7.37
CA VAL A 159 6.15 -0.99 7.66
C VAL A 159 6.93 -1.08 8.96
N GLN A 160 7.87 -0.16 9.21
CA GLN A 160 8.64 -0.14 10.46
C GLN A 160 7.74 0.15 11.67
N ALA A 161 6.77 1.05 11.55
CA ALA A 161 5.79 1.32 12.60
C ALA A 161 4.96 0.08 12.94
N ALA A 162 4.44 -0.62 11.91
CA ALA A 162 3.71 -1.87 12.10
C ALA A 162 4.56 -2.94 12.81
N LYS A 163 5.84 -3.09 12.42
CA LYS A 163 6.76 -4.03 13.07
C LYS A 163 6.93 -3.74 14.57
N VAL A 164 7.09 -2.47 14.95
CA VAL A 164 7.21 -2.08 16.37
C VAL A 164 5.95 -2.46 17.14
N GLU A 165 4.76 -2.27 16.58
CA GLU A 165 3.49 -2.64 17.20
C GLU A 165 3.35 -4.16 17.35
N ILE A 166 3.71 -4.94 16.32
CA ILE A 166 3.74 -6.40 16.36
C ILE A 166 4.64 -6.88 17.51
N ASP A 167 5.87 -6.37 17.56
CA ASP A 167 6.83 -6.74 18.60
C ASP A 167 6.31 -6.39 20.01
N ALA A 168 5.64 -5.26 20.18
CA ALA A 168 5.04 -4.85 21.44
C ALA A 168 3.88 -5.78 21.88
N ILE A 169 3.07 -6.25 20.93
CA ILE A 169 1.98 -7.21 21.21
C ILE A 169 2.55 -8.58 21.59
N LEU A 170 3.54 -9.07 20.82
CA LEU A 170 4.19 -10.35 21.09
C LEU A 170 4.84 -10.36 22.48
N ARG A 171 5.55 -9.28 22.86
CA ARG A 171 6.14 -9.13 24.20
C ARG A 171 5.09 -9.14 25.31
N ARG A 172 3.95 -8.46 25.11
CA ARG A 172 2.84 -8.45 26.08
C ARG A 172 2.20 -9.83 26.24
N ASN A 173 2.05 -10.57 25.15
CA ASN A 173 1.47 -11.92 25.17
C ASN A 173 2.45 -12.91 25.83
N ASN A 174 3.75 -12.81 25.55
CA ASN A 174 4.77 -13.66 26.17
C ASN A 174 5.06 -13.30 27.63
N ALA A 175 4.81 -12.07 28.04
CA ALA A 175 4.97 -11.62 29.44
C ALA A 175 3.78 -11.96 30.34
N ARG A 176 2.66 -12.48 29.79
CA ARG A 176 1.60 -13.07 30.61
C ARG A 176 2.13 -14.39 31.13
N PRO A 177 2.32 -14.55 32.47
CA PRO A 177 2.73 -15.82 33.02
C PRO A 177 1.66 -16.86 32.62
N ASP A 178 2.10 -18.09 32.34
CA ASP A 178 1.25 -19.27 32.06
C ASP A 178 0.38 -19.65 33.29
N GLY A 179 -0.36 -18.71 33.76
CA GLY A 179 -1.26 -18.81 34.88
C GLY A 179 -2.70 -18.64 34.44
N ALA A 180 -3.27 -19.67 33.89
CA ALA A 180 -4.68 -19.85 33.60
C ALA A 180 -5.03 -19.96 32.11
N SER A 181 -4.47 -20.93 31.44
CA SER A 181 -5.33 -21.72 30.55
C SER A 181 -6.33 -22.40 31.49
N SER A 182 -7.54 -21.83 31.60
CA SER A 182 -8.60 -22.39 32.46
C SER A 182 -8.92 -23.87 32.12
N VAL A 183 -8.59 -24.25 30.87
CA VAL A 183 -8.68 -25.64 30.37
C VAL A 183 -7.59 -26.52 30.95
N GLY A 184 -6.33 -26.06 31.04
CA GLY A 184 -5.25 -26.85 31.66
C GLY A 184 -5.37 -26.98 33.17
N ALA A 185 -5.93 -26.00 33.86
CA ALA A 185 -6.24 -26.08 35.29
C ALA A 185 -7.46 -26.96 35.54
N ALA A 186 -8.47 -26.92 34.67
CA ALA A 186 -9.64 -27.82 34.73
C ALA A 186 -9.25 -29.27 34.43
N MET A 187 -8.37 -29.50 33.45
CA MET A 187 -7.87 -30.86 33.16
C MET A 187 -7.04 -31.44 34.29
N ARG A 188 -6.13 -30.67 34.91
CA ARG A 188 -5.39 -31.16 36.10
C ARG A 188 -6.31 -31.50 37.26
N ARG A 189 -7.32 -30.66 37.56
CA ARG A 189 -8.31 -30.97 38.62
C ARG A 189 -9.20 -32.18 38.31
N ALA A 190 -9.44 -32.47 37.04
CA ALA A 190 -10.17 -33.68 36.64
C ALA A 190 -9.33 -34.96 36.85
N MET A 191 -8.05 -34.90 36.50
CA MET A 191 -7.12 -36.02 36.67
C MET A 191 -6.81 -36.33 38.16
N GLU A 192 -6.75 -35.31 39.02
CA GLU A 192 -6.54 -35.51 40.47
C GLU A 192 -7.76 -36.13 41.18
N LYS A 193 -8.95 -36.05 40.60
CA LYS A 193 -10.15 -36.67 41.17
C LYS A 193 -10.31 -38.15 40.83
N ASP A 194 -9.74 -38.62 39.74
CA ASP A 194 -9.77 -40.02 39.34
C ASP A 194 -8.75 -40.89 40.09
N ASP A 195 -7.70 -40.30 40.71
CA ASP A 195 -6.70 -41.02 41.50
C ASP A 195 -7.14 -41.24 42.99
N GLN A 196 -8.30 -40.71 43.40
CA GLN A 196 -8.80 -40.84 44.78
C GLN A 196 -10.10 -41.66 44.88
N ALA A 197 -10.49 -42.37 43.82
CA ALA A 197 -11.61 -43.31 43.79
C ALA A 197 -11.11 -44.73 43.59
#